data_3c2fba885585c1f96bef853bd076e7cd
#
_entry.id   3c2fba885585c1f96bef853bd076e7cd
#
_cell.length_a   1.000
_cell.length_b   1.000
_cell.length_c   1.000
_cell.angle_alpha   90.00
_cell.angle_beta   90.00
_cell.angle_gamma   90.00
#
_symmetry.space_group_name_H-M   'P 1'
#
loop_
_entity.id
_entity.type
_entity.pdbx_description
1 polymer ?
#
loop_
_entity_poly.entity_id
_entity_poly.type
_entity_poly.pdbx_seq_one_letter_code
_entity_poly.pdbx_strand_id
1 'polypeptide(L)'
;MNAWAELVVRHKKTAFFSFVAIILLSTVWGFQSFGNLKAGGYDDPTSSSARVTQLLSKEFKTEIPNIVLIADMPDFVDAAESQKIGADLTAKLKTYEGVTDVSSYYSLGNAPSLRSDDGKAVYFFVKTDKKYVETKIGAKVAHELTGDFEKAKIYVAGFAAISTAISEQISSDLGAAETIAIPLTLLLLVFVFGS
;
A
#
# COMPACT_ATOMS: atom_id res chain seq x y z
N MET A 1 32.43 17.06 39.66
CA MET A 1 31.22 17.24 38.83
C MET A 1 31.68 17.62 37.44
N ASN A 2 31.11 17.05 36.43
CA ASN A 2 31.62 17.22 35.07
C ASN A 2 31.24 18.62 34.54
N ALA A 3 32.20 19.30 33.88
CA ALA A 3 31.99 20.65 33.29
C ALA A 3 30.71 20.80 32.44
N TRP A 4 30.25 19.68 31.86
CA TRP A 4 28.98 19.60 31.14
C TRP A 4 27.76 19.83 32.03
N ALA A 5 27.74 19.31 33.24
CA ALA A 5 26.62 19.46 34.17
C ALA A 5 26.48 20.93 34.62
N GLU A 6 27.61 21.59 34.90
CA GLU A 6 27.63 23.00 35.25
C GLU A 6 27.17 23.90 34.10
N LEU A 7 27.56 23.59 32.87
CA LEU A 7 27.15 24.34 31.69
C LEU A 7 25.62 24.22 31.45
N VAL A 8 25.06 23.01 31.60
CA VAL A 8 23.61 22.79 31.44
C VAL A 8 22.82 23.49 32.53
N VAL A 9 23.25 23.45 33.79
CA VAL A 9 22.59 24.13 34.89
C VAL A 9 22.67 25.65 34.75
N ARG A 10 23.81 26.17 34.32
CA ARG A 10 24.02 27.60 34.10
C ARG A 10 23.12 28.15 32.98
N HIS A 11 22.90 27.35 31.92
CA HIS A 11 22.11 27.74 30.75
C HIS A 11 20.83 26.90 30.58
N LYS A 12 20.17 26.60 31.70
CA LYS A 12 19.01 25.69 31.73
C LYS A 12 17.90 25.99 30.72
N LYS A 13 17.58 27.28 30.47
CA LYS A 13 16.57 27.68 29.48
C LYS A 13 17.04 27.35 28.04
N THR A 14 18.30 27.67 27.73
CA THR A 14 18.88 27.38 26.40
C THR A 14 18.97 25.87 26.17
N ALA A 15 19.41 25.11 27.17
CA ALA A 15 19.47 23.65 27.09
C ALA A 15 18.07 23.05 26.87
N PHE A 16 17.06 23.54 27.58
CA PHE A 16 15.68 23.10 27.39
C PHE A 16 15.15 23.38 25.98
N PHE A 17 15.31 24.62 25.51
CA PHE A 17 14.84 24.97 24.15
C PHE A 17 15.64 24.25 23.05
N SER A 18 16.94 24.04 23.22
CA SER A 18 17.74 23.23 22.29
C SER A 18 17.24 21.78 22.26
N PHE A 19 16.95 21.19 23.40
CA PHE A 19 16.43 19.82 23.49
C PHE A 19 15.06 19.70 22.79
N VAL A 20 14.14 20.63 23.07
CA VAL A 20 12.84 20.69 22.39
C VAL A 20 12.99 20.86 20.88
N ALA A 21 13.90 21.74 20.44
CA ALA A 21 14.16 21.93 19.01
C ALA A 21 14.70 20.65 18.34
N ILE A 22 15.61 19.93 19.01
CA ILE A 22 16.15 18.67 18.51
C ILE A 22 15.03 17.62 18.39
N ILE A 23 14.15 17.51 19.39
CA ILE A 23 13.00 16.60 19.34
C ILE A 23 12.10 16.93 18.16
N LEU A 24 11.73 18.20 17.98
CA LEU A 24 10.86 18.63 16.88
C LEU A 24 11.48 18.33 15.51
N LEU A 25 12.77 18.62 15.33
CA LEU A 25 13.49 18.30 14.09
C LEU A 25 13.56 16.79 13.85
N SER A 26 13.87 16.02 14.89
CA SER A 26 13.92 14.55 14.80
C SER A 26 12.56 13.96 14.48
N THR A 27 11.48 14.53 15.00
CA THR A 27 10.12 14.10 14.69
C THR A 27 9.79 14.32 13.22
N VAL A 28 10.11 15.49 12.65
CA VAL A 28 9.89 15.78 11.23
C VAL A 28 10.66 14.78 10.34
N TRP A 29 11.94 14.52 10.64
CA TRP A 29 12.72 13.54 9.89
C TRP A 29 12.26 12.09 10.13
N GLY A 30 11.85 11.77 11.34
CA GLY A 30 11.27 10.46 11.67
C GLY A 30 10.01 10.18 10.84
N PHE A 31 9.09 11.13 10.74
CA PHE A 31 7.89 10.97 9.91
C PHE A 31 8.22 10.74 8.42
N GLN A 32 9.24 11.41 7.88
CA GLN A 32 9.68 11.13 6.50
C GLN A 32 10.20 9.70 6.31
N SER A 33 10.83 9.12 7.32
CA SER A 33 11.31 7.73 7.25
C SER A 33 10.17 6.73 7.12
N PHE A 34 9.04 6.96 7.81
CA PHE A 34 7.86 6.10 7.67
C PHE A 34 7.30 6.11 6.24
N GLY A 35 7.30 7.26 5.57
CA GLY A 35 6.86 7.36 4.17
C GLY A 35 7.78 6.65 3.16
N ASN A 36 9.00 6.30 3.56
CA ASN A 36 9.98 5.60 2.73
C ASN A 36 10.09 4.10 3.07
N LEU A 37 9.38 3.62 4.10
CA LEU A 37 9.28 2.20 4.38
C LEU A 37 8.55 1.51 3.23
N LYS A 38 9.27 0.66 2.50
CA LYS A 38 8.68 -0.16 1.45
C LYS A 38 8.02 -1.37 2.10
N ALA A 39 6.76 -1.59 1.79
CA ALA A 39 6.06 -2.83 2.16
C ALA A 39 6.47 -4.01 1.27
N GLY A 40 7.72 -4.08 0.86
CA GLY A 40 8.29 -5.11 0.00
C GLY A 40 9.74 -5.36 0.34
N GLY A 41 10.35 -6.34 -0.32
CA GLY A 41 11.75 -6.70 -0.08
C GLY A 41 11.89 -7.99 0.73
N TYR A 42 10.80 -8.71 0.91
CA TYR A 42 10.77 -10.06 1.48
C TYR A 42 11.21 -11.12 0.47
N ASP A 43 11.32 -10.76 -0.80
CA ASP A 43 11.75 -11.66 -1.84
C ASP A 43 13.28 -11.75 -1.87
N ASP A 44 13.79 -12.96 -1.72
CA ASP A 44 15.19 -13.23 -1.98
C ASP A 44 15.44 -13.22 -3.51
N PRO A 45 16.20 -12.24 -4.04
CA PRO A 45 16.46 -12.14 -5.46
C PRO A 45 17.28 -13.32 -6.01
N THR A 46 17.88 -14.14 -5.13
CA THR A 46 18.62 -15.35 -5.51
C THR A 46 17.77 -16.60 -5.51
N SER A 47 16.53 -16.51 -5.03
CA SER A 47 15.58 -17.64 -4.99
C SER A 47 15.23 -18.17 -6.39
N SER A 48 14.83 -19.43 -6.46
CA SER A 48 14.39 -20.05 -7.72
C SER A 48 13.15 -19.34 -8.28
N SER A 49 12.24 -18.88 -7.45
CA SER A 49 11.05 -18.13 -7.86
C SER A 49 11.42 -16.78 -8.47
N ALA A 50 12.35 -16.04 -7.87
CA ALA A 50 12.83 -14.77 -8.42
C ALA A 50 13.50 -14.96 -9.79
N ARG A 51 14.28 -16.04 -9.96
CA ARG A 51 14.89 -16.39 -11.26
C ARG A 51 13.84 -16.70 -12.33
N VAL A 52 12.78 -17.43 -11.99
CA VAL A 52 11.67 -17.71 -12.92
C VAL A 52 10.97 -16.41 -13.32
N THR A 53 10.68 -15.52 -12.37
CA THR A 53 10.08 -14.22 -12.65
C THR A 53 10.96 -13.38 -13.56
N GLN A 54 12.28 -13.36 -13.32
CA GLN A 54 13.23 -12.66 -14.18
C GLN A 54 13.30 -13.24 -15.59
N LEU A 55 13.27 -14.59 -15.72
CA LEU A 55 13.23 -15.26 -17.03
C LEU A 55 11.95 -14.93 -17.79
N LEU A 56 10.80 -15.01 -17.14
CA LEU A 56 9.52 -14.66 -17.74
C LEU A 56 9.50 -13.19 -18.23
N SER A 57 10.00 -12.29 -17.41
CA SER A 57 10.08 -10.87 -17.79
C SER A 57 11.05 -10.64 -18.95
N LYS A 58 12.22 -11.30 -18.96
CA LYS A 58 13.28 -11.05 -19.93
C LYS A 58 13.01 -11.75 -21.27
N GLU A 59 12.63 -13.03 -21.23
CA GLU A 59 12.49 -13.86 -22.45
C GLU A 59 11.10 -13.73 -23.07
N PHE A 60 10.05 -13.65 -22.25
CA PHE A 60 8.67 -13.59 -22.72
C PHE A 60 8.08 -12.19 -22.67
N LYS A 61 8.83 -11.18 -22.17
CA LYS A 61 8.32 -9.81 -21.96
C LYS A 61 6.99 -9.78 -21.19
N THR A 62 6.79 -10.79 -20.34
CA THR A 62 5.57 -10.95 -19.56
C THR A 62 5.82 -10.32 -18.18
N GLU A 63 5.08 -9.28 -17.85
CA GLU A 63 5.07 -8.71 -16.51
C GLU A 63 3.92 -9.33 -15.72
N ILE A 64 4.20 -9.72 -14.49
CA ILE A 64 3.18 -10.24 -13.58
C ILE A 64 2.30 -9.06 -13.15
N PRO A 65 0.97 -9.17 -13.28
CA PRO A 65 0.08 -8.13 -12.78
C PRO A 65 0.21 -8.00 -11.27
N ASN A 66 0.37 -6.80 -10.78
CA ASN A 66 0.53 -6.50 -9.36
C ASN A 66 -0.80 -6.10 -8.68
N ILE A 67 -1.80 -5.76 -9.48
CA ILE A 67 -3.17 -5.51 -9.02
C ILE A 67 -4.10 -6.44 -9.79
N VAL A 68 -4.99 -7.10 -9.08
CA VAL A 68 -6.02 -7.98 -9.64
C VAL A 68 -7.37 -7.51 -9.13
N LEU A 69 -8.32 -7.29 -10.03
CA LEU A 69 -9.69 -7.01 -9.62
C LEU A 69 -10.57 -8.19 -10.03
N ILE A 70 -11.54 -8.46 -9.17
CA ILE A 70 -12.67 -9.34 -9.48
C ILE A 70 -13.90 -8.44 -9.52
N ALA A 71 -14.56 -8.41 -10.66
CA ALA A 71 -15.80 -7.67 -10.83
C ALA A 71 -16.96 -8.67 -10.88
N ASP A 72 -17.80 -8.65 -9.85
CA ASP A 72 -19.05 -9.39 -9.78
C ASP A 72 -20.12 -8.56 -10.47
N MET A 73 -20.59 -9.03 -11.62
CA MET A 73 -21.47 -8.31 -12.52
C MET A 73 -22.93 -8.48 -12.13
N PRO A 74 -23.80 -7.52 -12.45
CA PRO A 74 -25.23 -7.62 -12.14
C PRO A 74 -25.96 -8.73 -12.91
N ASP A 75 -25.39 -9.17 -14.03
CA ASP A 75 -25.92 -10.21 -14.91
C ASP A 75 -24.76 -11.04 -15.47
N PHE A 76 -25.04 -12.02 -16.34
CA PHE A 76 -23.99 -12.78 -17.00
C PHE A 76 -22.96 -11.85 -17.66
N VAL A 77 -21.69 -12.25 -17.63
CA VAL A 77 -20.57 -11.44 -18.11
C VAL A 77 -20.69 -11.06 -19.59
N ASP A 78 -21.40 -11.89 -20.39
CA ASP A 78 -21.65 -11.64 -21.82
C ASP A 78 -22.86 -10.73 -22.09
N ALA A 79 -23.63 -10.36 -21.06
CA ALA A 79 -24.73 -9.42 -21.20
C ALA A 79 -24.23 -8.03 -21.57
N ALA A 80 -24.99 -7.29 -22.38
CA ALA A 80 -24.59 -5.98 -22.87
C ALA A 80 -24.27 -4.97 -21.75
N GLU A 81 -25.03 -5.04 -20.62
CA GLU A 81 -24.79 -4.18 -19.46
C GLU A 81 -23.44 -4.52 -18.80
N SER A 82 -23.15 -5.80 -18.60
CA SER A 82 -21.89 -6.28 -18.01
C SER A 82 -20.68 -5.92 -18.89
N GLN A 83 -20.82 -6.04 -20.20
CA GLN A 83 -19.77 -5.62 -21.15
C GLN A 83 -19.52 -4.10 -21.08
N LYS A 84 -20.58 -3.29 -20.95
CA LYS A 84 -20.45 -1.84 -20.79
C LYS A 84 -19.72 -1.50 -19.49
N ILE A 85 -20.14 -2.09 -18.35
CA ILE A 85 -19.47 -1.88 -17.05
C ILE A 85 -17.99 -2.29 -17.14
N GLY A 86 -17.69 -3.42 -17.79
CA GLY A 86 -16.31 -3.87 -18.01
C GLY A 86 -15.47 -2.90 -18.83
N ALA A 87 -16.06 -2.27 -19.85
CA ALA A 87 -15.39 -1.24 -20.64
C ALA A 87 -15.15 0.04 -19.83
N ASP A 88 -16.15 0.49 -19.07
CA ASP A 88 -16.06 1.68 -18.21
C ASP A 88 -15.05 1.48 -17.09
N LEU A 89 -15.01 0.29 -16.47
CA LEU A 89 -14.00 -0.07 -15.47
C LEU A 89 -12.58 -0.08 -16.09
N THR A 90 -12.43 -0.65 -17.28
CA THR A 90 -11.15 -0.63 -18.01
C THR A 90 -10.69 0.79 -18.29
N ALA A 91 -11.60 1.65 -18.75
CA ALA A 91 -11.31 3.06 -19.00
C ALA A 91 -10.89 3.77 -17.71
N LYS A 92 -11.62 3.56 -16.62
CA LYS A 92 -11.30 4.12 -15.30
C LYS A 92 -9.92 3.65 -14.81
N LEU A 93 -9.60 2.36 -14.90
CA LEU A 93 -8.30 1.82 -14.49
C LEU A 93 -7.15 2.46 -15.27
N LYS A 94 -7.31 2.72 -16.54
CA LYS A 94 -6.30 3.39 -17.37
C LYS A 94 -6.07 4.86 -17.03
N THR A 95 -6.96 5.49 -16.26
CA THR A 95 -6.76 6.89 -15.80
C THR A 95 -5.79 7.00 -14.63
N TYR A 96 -5.48 5.90 -13.95
CA TYR A 96 -4.54 5.94 -12.83
C TYR A 96 -3.11 6.11 -13.34
N GLU A 97 -2.42 7.09 -12.78
CA GLU A 97 -1.02 7.33 -13.10
C GLU A 97 -0.16 6.12 -12.78
N GLY A 98 0.67 5.71 -13.72
CA GLY A 98 1.54 4.55 -13.58
C GLY A 98 0.93 3.22 -14.01
N VAL A 99 -0.36 3.15 -14.36
CA VAL A 99 -0.95 1.98 -15.00
C VAL A 99 -0.46 1.91 -16.44
N THR A 100 0.19 0.79 -16.78
CA THR A 100 0.77 0.55 -18.11
C THR A 100 -0.12 -0.30 -19.00
N ASP A 101 -0.82 -1.27 -18.40
CA ASP A 101 -1.71 -2.17 -19.12
C ASP A 101 -2.87 -2.65 -18.23
N VAL A 102 -4.02 -2.88 -18.86
CA VAL A 102 -5.20 -3.47 -18.24
C VAL A 102 -5.74 -4.56 -19.15
N SER A 103 -5.62 -5.80 -18.68
CA SER A 103 -6.12 -6.98 -19.38
C SER A 103 -7.32 -7.55 -18.62
N SER A 104 -8.35 -8.00 -19.34
CA SER A 104 -9.57 -8.56 -18.74
C SER A 104 -10.16 -9.67 -19.62
N TYR A 105 -11.18 -10.32 -19.12
CA TYR A 105 -12.01 -11.24 -19.92
C TYR A 105 -12.37 -10.64 -21.28
N TYR A 106 -12.84 -9.41 -21.30
CA TYR A 106 -13.29 -8.72 -22.52
C TYR A 106 -12.14 -8.38 -23.48
N SER A 107 -10.98 -7.98 -22.96
CA SER A 107 -9.84 -7.59 -23.79
C SER A 107 -9.06 -8.78 -24.35
N LEU A 108 -9.22 -9.97 -23.77
CA LEU A 108 -8.53 -11.19 -24.17
C LEU A 108 -9.44 -12.19 -24.91
N GLY A 109 -10.41 -11.67 -25.66
CA GLY A 109 -11.27 -12.46 -26.53
C GLY A 109 -12.24 -13.37 -25.77
N ASN A 110 -12.75 -12.93 -24.64
CA ASN A 110 -13.69 -13.67 -23.79
C ASN A 110 -13.12 -15.02 -23.32
N ALA A 111 -11.85 -15.01 -22.91
CA ALA A 111 -11.15 -16.22 -22.45
C ALA A 111 -11.86 -16.85 -21.24
N PRO A 112 -12.36 -18.10 -21.34
CA PRO A 112 -13.16 -18.72 -20.27
C PRO A 112 -12.45 -18.83 -18.92
N SER A 113 -11.12 -18.88 -18.91
CA SER A 113 -10.29 -18.89 -17.69
C SER A 113 -10.32 -17.60 -16.88
N LEU A 114 -10.87 -16.52 -17.46
CA LEU A 114 -10.96 -15.19 -16.83
C LEU A 114 -12.36 -14.85 -16.35
N ARG A 115 -13.26 -15.80 -16.34
CA ARG A 115 -14.59 -15.66 -15.75
C ARG A 115 -14.80 -16.73 -14.69
N SER A 116 -15.75 -16.48 -13.79
CA SER A 116 -16.23 -17.46 -12.82
C SER A 116 -17.03 -18.58 -13.49
N ASP A 117 -17.14 -19.73 -12.82
CA ASP A 117 -17.89 -20.89 -13.32
C ASP A 117 -19.37 -20.59 -13.51
N ASP A 118 -19.96 -19.72 -12.69
CA ASP A 118 -21.34 -19.25 -12.79
C ASP A 118 -21.55 -18.17 -13.87
N GLY A 119 -20.46 -17.70 -14.49
CA GLY A 119 -20.49 -16.71 -15.55
C GLY A 119 -20.90 -15.31 -15.11
N LYS A 120 -20.77 -14.98 -13.82
CA LYS A 120 -21.18 -13.67 -13.29
C LYS A 120 -20.01 -12.78 -12.87
N ALA A 121 -18.82 -13.31 -12.66
CA ALA A 121 -17.67 -12.52 -12.28
C ALA A 121 -16.56 -12.64 -13.32
N VAL A 122 -15.76 -11.57 -13.45
CA VAL A 122 -14.59 -11.50 -14.34
C VAL A 122 -13.36 -10.96 -13.64
N TYR A 123 -12.20 -11.40 -14.11
CA TYR A 123 -10.92 -10.89 -13.67
C TYR A 123 -10.44 -9.73 -14.55
N PHE A 124 -9.87 -8.75 -13.86
CA PHE A 124 -9.06 -7.69 -14.47
C PHE A 124 -7.66 -7.76 -13.91
N PHE A 125 -6.68 -7.77 -14.77
CA PHE A 125 -5.27 -7.72 -14.44
C PHE A 125 -4.71 -6.37 -14.79
N VAL A 126 -4.16 -5.67 -13.79
CA VAL A 126 -3.58 -4.34 -13.97
C VAL A 126 -2.08 -4.43 -13.77
N LYS A 127 -1.34 -3.94 -14.74
CA LYS A 127 0.11 -3.79 -14.66
C LYS A 127 0.45 -2.34 -14.41
N THR A 128 1.42 -2.12 -13.54
CA THR A 128 1.92 -0.78 -13.23
C THR A 128 3.41 -0.68 -13.54
N ASP A 129 3.86 0.53 -13.87
CA ASP A 129 5.28 0.79 -14.07
C ASP A 129 6.03 0.60 -12.74
N LYS A 130 7.16 -0.11 -12.77
CA LYS A 130 8.05 -0.32 -11.62
C LYS A 130 8.59 0.99 -11.03
N LYS A 131 8.60 2.06 -11.80
CA LYS A 131 9.04 3.39 -11.39
C LYS A 131 8.06 4.03 -10.39
N TYR A 132 6.78 3.72 -10.50
CA TYR A 132 5.78 4.13 -9.53
C TYR A 132 5.78 3.12 -8.39
N VAL A 133 5.81 3.61 -7.17
CA VAL A 133 5.76 2.74 -5.98
C VAL A 133 4.46 1.95 -6.05
N GLU A 134 4.56 0.70 -6.44
CA GLU A 134 3.44 -0.22 -6.70
C GLU A 134 2.38 -0.16 -5.60
N THR A 135 2.82 0.01 -4.35
CA THR A 135 1.95 0.15 -3.19
C THR A 135 1.04 1.38 -3.24
N LYS A 136 1.52 2.55 -3.70
CA LYS A 136 0.70 3.78 -3.74
C LYS A 136 -0.44 3.68 -4.74
N ILE A 137 -0.19 3.08 -5.91
CA ILE A 137 -1.24 2.86 -6.92
C ILE A 137 -2.19 1.78 -6.42
N GLY A 138 -1.68 0.67 -5.87
CA GLY A 138 -2.48 -0.39 -5.29
C GLY A 138 -3.41 0.11 -4.19
N ALA A 139 -2.90 0.95 -3.29
CA ALA A 139 -3.68 1.60 -2.25
C ALA A 139 -4.82 2.45 -2.84
N LYS A 140 -4.48 3.29 -3.81
CA LYS A 140 -5.45 4.18 -4.44
C LYS A 140 -6.55 3.41 -5.16
N VAL A 141 -6.18 2.40 -5.95
CA VAL A 141 -7.14 1.53 -6.65
C VAL A 141 -8.00 0.76 -5.66
N ALA A 142 -7.39 0.19 -4.60
CA ALA A 142 -8.13 -0.55 -3.59
C ALA A 142 -9.12 0.36 -2.84
N HIS A 143 -8.71 1.57 -2.48
CA HIS A 143 -9.56 2.50 -1.74
C HIS A 143 -10.72 3.06 -2.60
N GLU A 144 -10.45 3.38 -3.88
CA GLU A 144 -11.42 4.02 -4.76
C GLU A 144 -12.37 3.03 -5.45
N LEU A 145 -11.93 1.79 -5.69
CA LEU A 145 -12.69 0.81 -6.49
C LEU A 145 -13.23 -0.37 -5.71
N THR A 146 -12.78 -0.62 -4.47
CA THR A 146 -13.39 -1.69 -3.66
C THR A 146 -14.81 -1.32 -3.26
N GLY A 147 -15.76 -2.21 -3.56
CA GLY A 147 -17.17 -2.00 -3.31
C GLY A 147 -17.98 -1.82 -4.59
N ASP A 148 -18.91 -0.91 -4.60
CA ASP A 148 -19.82 -0.73 -5.72
C ASP A 148 -19.19 0.16 -6.81
N PHE A 149 -19.14 -0.35 -8.04
CA PHE A 149 -18.82 0.39 -9.25
C PHE A 149 -19.97 0.24 -10.24
N GLU A 150 -20.71 1.31 -10.46
CA GLU A 150 -22.00 1.27 -11.15
C GLU A 150 -22.94 0.24 -10.51
N LYS A 151 -23.22 -0.87 -11.20
CA LYS A 151 -24.04 -1.98 -10.68
C LYS A 151 -23.23 -3.25 -10.38
N ALA A 152 -21.91 -3.21 -10.59
CA ALA A 152 -21.00 -4.31 -10.27
C ALA A 152 -20.37 -4.13 -8.90
N LYS A 153 -20.02 -5.23 -8.25
CA LYS A 153 -19.28 -5.23 -7.02
C LYS A 153 -17.82 -5.60 -7.28
N ILE A 154 -16.92 -4.71 -6.90
CA ILE A 154 -15.49 -4.85 -7.20
C ILE A 154 -14.74 -5.28 -5.93
N TYR A 155 -13.93 -6.31 -6.08
CA TYR A 155 -12.98 -6.76 -5.08
C TYR A 155 -11.57 -6.54 -5.63
N VAL A 156 -10.74 -5.86 -4.87
CA VAL A 156 -9.35 -5.58 -5.25
C VAL A 156 -8.41 -6.51 -4.49
N ALA A 157 -7.52 -7.15 -5.22
CA ALA A 157 -6.54 -8.10 -4.74
C ALA A 157 -5.20 -7.89 -5.45
N GLY A 158 -4.26 -8.81 -5.25
CA GLY A 158 -2.92 -8.74 -5.82
C GLY A 158 -1.91 -8.19 -4.81
N PHE A 159 -0.62 -8.30 -5.18
CA PHE A 159 0.47 -7.97 -4.28
C PHE A 159 0.40 -6.52 -3.75
N ALA A 160 0.09 -5.57 -4.62
CA ALA A 160 0.02 -4.15 -4.25
C ALA A 160 -1.11 -3.88 -3.24
N ALA A 161 -2.30 -4.46 -3.42
CA ALA A 161 -3.42 -4.31 -2.50
C ALA A 161 -3.14 -4.95 -1.14
N ILE A 162 -2.59 -6.17 -1.15
CA ILE A 162 -2.23 -6.91 0.08
C ILE A 162 -1.14 -6.15 0.86
N SER A 163 -0.08 -5.71 0.19
CA SER A 163 1.01 -4.96 0.82
C SER A 163 0.52 -3.66 1.46
N THR A 164 -0.42 -2.99 0.80
CA THR A 164 -1.05 -1.78 1.34
C THR A 164 -1.86 -2.09 2.60
N ALA A 165 -2.74 -3.09 2.54
CA ALA A 165 -3.56 -3.48 3.68
C ALA A 165 -2.71 -3.88 4.89
N ILE A 166 -1.62 -4.63 4.66
CA ILE A 166 -0.65 -4.99 5.72
C ILE A 166 0.00 -3.73 6.30
N SER A 167 0.44 -2.78 5.46
CA SER A 167 1.09 -1.56 5.91
C SER A 167 0.15 -0.66 6.72
N GLU A 168 -1.10 -0.54 6.29
CA GLU A 168 -2.14 0.20 7.01
C GLU A 168 -2.45 -0.44 8.36
N GLN A 169 -2.56 -1.78 8.40
CA GLN A 169 -2.79 -2.50 9.66
C GLN A 169 -1.62 -2.32 10.63
N ILE A 170 -0.37 -2.47 10.16
CA ILE A 170 0.83 -2.25 10.99
C ILE A 170 0.85 -0.81 11.54
N SER A 171 0.55 0.18 10.69
CA SER A 171 0.53 1.58 11.11
C SER A 171 -0.57 1.86 12.15
N SER A 172 -1.72 1.24 11.99
CA SER A 172 -2.84 1.33 12.94
C SER A 172 -2.48 0.71 14.28
N ASP A 173 -1.92 -0.51 14.26
CA ASP A 173 -1.54 -1.23 15.47
C ASP A 173 -0.42 -0.52 16.23
N LEU A 174 0.56 0.02 15.51
CA LEU A 174 1.65 0.80 16.08
C LEU A 174 1.11 2.09 16.73
N GLY A 175 0.25 2.83 16.04
CA GLY A 175 -0.39 4.02 16.58
C GLY A 175 -1.22 3.75 17.84
N ALA A 176 -1.95 2.63 17.87
CA ALA A 176 -2.69 2.20 19.06
C ALA A 176 -1.75 1.88 20.24
N ALA A 177 -0.66 1.15 19.97
CA ALA A 177 0.35 0.84 20.99
C ALA A 177 1.03 2.11 21.54
N GLU A 178 1.41 3.04 20.67
CA GLU A 178 2.02 4.32 21.07
C GLU A 178 1.07 5.20 21.91
N THR A 179 -0.21 5.21 21.57
CA THR A 179 -1.23 5.96 22.31
C THR A 179 -1.33 5.52 23.77
N ILE A 180 -1.03 4.28 24.07
CA ILE A 180 -1.01 3.74 25.45
C ILE A 180 0.39 3.90 26.07
N ALA A 181 1.43 3.56 25.33
CA ALA A 181 2.80 3.51 25.84
C ALA A 181 3.34 4.90 26.20
N ILE A 182 3.06 5.92 25.41
CA ILE A 182 3.57 7.28 25.63
C ILE A 182 3.01 7.88 26.94
N PRO A 183 1.69 7.91 27.20
CA PRO A 183 1.17 8.42 28.46
C PRO A 183 1.62 7.64 29.67
N LEU A 184 1.67 6.31 29.55
CA LEU A 184 2.13 5.43 30.64
C LEU A 184 3.60 5.72 30.99
N THR A 185 4.46 5.86 29.97
CA THR A 185 5.88 6.20 30.16
C THR A 185 6.04 7.58 30.81
N LEU A 186 5.26 8.57 30.38
CA LEU A 186 5.27 9.91 30.97
C LEU A 186 4.85 9.87 32.45
N LEU A 187 3.80 9.14 32.79
CA LEU A 187 3.35 8.95 34.18
C LEU A 187 4.45 8.30 35.02
N LEU A 188 5.09 7.24 34.52
CA LEU A 188 6.19 6.60 35.24
C LEU A 188 7.38 7.54 35.43
N LEU A 189 7.73 8.34 34.41
CA LEU A 189 8.80 9.34 34.53
C LEU A 189 8.48 10.40 35.59
N VAL A 190 7.26 10.91 35.61
CA VAL A 190 6.83 11.87 36.62
C VAL A 190 6.87 11.24 38.03
N PHE A 191 6.42 10.01 38.15
CA PHE A 191 6.42 9.30 39.44
C PHE A 191 7.83 9.00 39.95
N VAL A 192 8.75 8.58 39.07
CA VAL A 192 10.13 8.21 39.46
C VAL A 192 11.02 9.42 39.68
N PHE A 193 10.90 10.45 38.84
CA PHE A 193 11.78 11.64 38.85
C PHE A 193 11.14 12.92 39.41
N GLY A 194 9.83 12.93 39.62
CA GLY A 194 9.08 14.07 40.14
C GLY A 194 8.92 14.08 41.66
N SER A 195 9.56 13.13 42.36
CA SER A 195 9.53 12.99 43.83
C SER A 195 10.71 13.71 44.48
#